data_d8ce262a941406ca14534ab6b60ab269
#
_entry.id   d8ce262a941406ca14534ab6b60ab269
#
_cell.length_a   1.000
_cell.length_b   1.000
_cell.length_c   1.000
_cell.angle_alpha   90.00
_cell.angle_beta   90.00
_cell.angle_gamma   90.00
#
_symmetry.space_group_name_H-M   'P 1'
#
loop_
_entity.id
_entity.type
_entity.pdbx_description
1 polymer ?
#
loop_
_entity_poly.entity_id
_entity_poly.type
_entity_poly.pdbx_seq_one_letter_code
_entity_poly.pdbx_strand_id
1 'polypeptide(L)'
;MGVMLRIQPMTELGFDYLRDNMVTRLEDKVLVKGLNYALVDEVDSILIDESRTPLIISGGRKNTAALYLQADRFVKSLKQDKDYEVDIESKTVALTPDGIAKAEKGFKLDNLYDPQHTALVHHINQALKANYTMTRDVEYMVATEDGTRDIRNAKIMIIDQFTGRVMPGRAYSDGLHQAIEAKEGVPIKEETETRATITYQNFFRLFNKLAGMTGTAKTEEEEFRLIYNMRVIEIPTNRPVIRDDRNDKIYSTRANKFKALCEEVEARNSYGQPILIGTVSVETSEVLSKMLDRRKIRHNVLNAKNHAKEAEIIEKAGQRGAVTIATNMAGRGTDIKLGEGVAEIGGLAVIGSERHESRRIDNQLRGRSGR
;
A
#
# COMPACT_ATOMS: atom_id res chain seq x y z
N MET A 1 16.51 13.74 37.42
CA MET A 1 16.03 14.01 36.05
C MET A 1 15.54 12.70 35.48
N GLY A 2 14.22 12.45 35.39
CA GLY A 2 13.67 11.20 34.85
C GLY A 2 13.74 11.20 33.33
N VAL A 3 14.25 10.12 32.74
CA VAL A 3 14.12 9.87 31.31
C VAL A 3 12.69 9.42 31.03
N MET A 4 11.99 10.13 30.14
CA MET A 4 10.67 9.68 29.69
C MET A 4 10.89 8.83 28.44
N LEU A 5 10.61 7.52 28.56
CA LEU A 5 10.50 6.59 27.44
C LEU A 5 9.04 6.51 27.03
N ARG A 6 8.77 6.73 25.74
CA ARG A 6 7.43 6.55 25.15
C ARG A 6 7.52 5.48 24.07
N ILE A 7 6.74 4.41 24.21
CA ILE A 7 6.58 3.35 23.20
C ILE A 7 5.20 3.56 22.58
N GLN A 8 5.18 3.76 21.26
CA GLN A 8 3.97 4.17 20.57
C GLN A 8 4.06 3.76 19.09
N PRO A 9 2.93 3.44 18.43
CA PRO A 9 2.91 3.29 16.98
C PRO A 9 3.43 4.57 16.29
N MET A 10 4.20 4.40 15.23
CA MET A 10 4.82 5.54 14.52
C MET A 10 3.79 6.51 13.95
N THR A 11 2.66 5.99 13.46
CA THR A 11 1.54 6.79 12.94
C THR A 11 0.97 7.72 14.00
N GLU A 12 0.73 7.21 15.19
CA GLU A 12 0.24 7.98 16.34
C GLU A 12 1.19 9.13 16.70
N LEU A 13 2.49 8.84 16.77
CA LEU A 13 3.52 9.85 17.08
C LEU A 13 3.58 10.94 16.02
N GLY A 14 3.48 10.57 14.75
CA GLY A 14 3.43 11.53 13.65
C GLY A 14 2.17 12.38 13.66
N PHE A 15 1.01 11.79 14.00
CA PHE A 15 -0.23 12.55 14.18
C PHE A 15 -0.19 13.46 15.41
N ASP A 16 0.43 13.03 16.51
CA ASP A 16 0.66 13.90 17.68
C ASP A 16 1.49 15.12 17.28
N TYR A 17 2.56 14.92 16.49
CA TYR A 17 3.35 16.01 15.97
C TYR A 17 2.55 16.99 15.11
N LEU A 18 1.71 16.47 14.20
CA LEU A 18 0.85 17.32 13.38
C LEU A 18 -0.17 18.09 14.23
N ARG A 19 -0.80 17.44 15.20
CA ARG A 19 -1.73 18.08 16.15
C ARG A 19 -1.04 19.18 16.95
N ASP A 20 0.17 18.92 17.46
CA ASP A 20 0.95 19.87 18.24
C ASP A 20 1.33 21.14 17.45
N ASN A 21 1.43 21.03 16.11
CA ASN A 21 1.67 22.19 15.24
C ASN A 21 0.38 22.95 14.88
N MET A 22 -0.79 22.46 15.27
CA MET A 22 -2.08 23.10 15.03
C MET A 22 -2.66 23.77 16.29
N VAL A 23 -2.16 23.42 17.48
CA VAL A 23 -2.63 24.02 18.74
C VAL A 23 -2.07 25.43 18.95
N THR A 24 -2.84 26.29 19.60
CA THR A 24 -2.47 27.68 19.87
C THR A 24 -1.85 27.90 21.25
N ARG A 25 -2.01 26.94 22.17
CA ARG A 25 -1.49 27.01 23.52
C ARG A 25 -0.43 25.95 23.75
N LEU A 26 0.63 26.28 24.48
CA LEU A 26 1.70 25.34 24.80
C LEU A 26 1.25 24.19 25.71
N GLU A 27 0.27 24.44 26.58
CA GLU A 27 -0.31 23.45 27.49
C GLU A 27 -1.06 22.32 26.76
N ASP A 28 -1.55 22.59 25.53
CA ASP A 28 -2.28 21.63 24.71
C ASP A 28 -1.32 20.71 23.91
N LYS A 29 -0.02 20.95 23.94
CA LYS A 29 0.97 20.12 23.26
C LYS A 29 1.22 18.80 23.98
N VAL A 30 1.26 17.71 23.22
CA VAL A 30 1.56 16.36 23.67
C VAL A 30 3.06 16.08 23.71
N LEU A 31 3.81 16.59 22.71
CA LEU A 31 5.26 16.38 22.56
C LEU A 31 6.08 17.54 23.17
N VAL A 32 5.75 17.90 24.41
CA VAL A 32 6.30 19.09 25.09
C VAL A 32 7.82 19.07 25.24
N LYS A 33 8.47 17.90 25.29
CA LYS A 33 9.92 17.75 25.53
C LYS A 33 10.77 17.71 24.27
N GLY A 34 10.17 17.94 23.11
CA GLY A 34 10.86 17.91 21.82
C GLY A 34 11.22 16.50 21.35
N LEU A 35 11.77 16.42 20.14
CA LEU A 35 12.12 15.18 19.43
C LEU A 35 13.62 14.89 19.62
N ASN A 36 14.01 14.34 20.77
CA ASN A 36 15.42 14.14 21.09
C ASN A 36 16.02 12.88 20.50
N TYR A 37 15.36 11.73 20.69
CA TYR A 37 15.85 10.44 20.23
C TYR A 37 14.70 9.54 19.80
N ALA A 38 14.82 8.91 18.63
CA ALA A 38 13.93 7.85 18.20
C ALA A 38 14.72 6.57 17.92
N LEU A 39 14.17 5.45 18.38
CA LEU A 39 14.59 4.10 18.01
C LEU A 39 13.44 3.45 17.26
N VAL A 40 13.65 3.19 15.98
CA VAL A 40 12.61 2.68 15.06
C VAL A 40 12.83 1.20 14.84
N ASP A 41 11.84 0.39 15.18
CA ASP A 41 11.84 -1.04 14.84
C ASP A 41 11.36 -1.23 13.41
N GLU A 42 11.83 -2.29 12.73
CA GLU A 42 11.60 -2.53 11.30
C GLU A 42 11.88 -1.27 10.45
N VAL A 43 13.02 -0.63 10.73
CA VAL A 43 13.38 0.69 10.22
C VAL A 43 13.41 0.81 8.70
N ASP A 44 13.72 -0.27 8.00
CA ASP A 44 13.72 -0.33 6.53
C ASP A 44 12.30 -0.22 5.95
N SER A 45 11.28 -0.76 6.61
CA SER A 45 9.91 -0.56 6.20
C SER A 45 9.48 0.91 6.28
N ILE A 46 9.82 1.54 7.40
CA ILE A 46 9.33 2.88 7.72
C ILE A 46 10.13 3.96 6.98
N LEU A 47 11.46 3.84 6.95
CA LEU A 47 12.34 4.90 6.44
C LEU A 47 12.74 4.68 4.96
N ILE A 48 12.49 3.52 4.38
CA ILE A 48 12.74 3.25 2.97
C ILE A 48 11.40 3.03 2.23
N ASP A 49 10.66 1.94 2.55
CA ASP A 49 9.44 1.59 1.80
C ASP A 49 8.34 2.65 1.91
N GLU A 50 8.02 3.06 3.14
CA GLU A 50 6.94 4.01 3.44
C GLU A 50 7.43 5.44 3.66
N SER A 51 8.71 5.72 3.39
CA SER A 51 9.34 7.00 3.69
C SER A 51 8.58 8.22 3.14
N ARG A 52 8.04 8.10 1.94
CA ARG A 52 7.30 9.15 1.23
C ARG A 52 5.80 9.16 1.54
N THR A 53 5.30 8.21 2.31
CA THR A 53 3.89 8.16 2.70
C THR A 53 3.57 9.35 3.61
N PRO A 54 2.59 10.21 3.24
CA PRO A 54 2.24 11.35 4.06
C PRO A 54 1.25 10.96 5.16
N LEU A 55 1.47 11.49 6.35
CA LEU A 55 0.44 11.63 7.38
C LEU A 55 -0.31 12.92 7.10
N ILE A 56 -1.63 12.89 7.07
CA ILE A 56 -2.47 14.03 6.67
C ILE A 56 -3.55 14.24 7.73
N ILE A 57 -3.68 15.46 8.23
CA ILE A 57 -4.85 15.91 8.98
C ILE A 57 -5.67 16.81 8.07
N SER A 58 -6.89 16.38 7.79
CA SER A 58 -7.86 17.15 7.01
C SER A 58 -8.91 17.73 7.95
N GLY A 59 -9.42 18.91 7.60
CA GLY A 59 -10.47 19.58 8.36
C GLY A 59 -11.18 20.64 7.49
N GLY A 60 -12.27 21.18 8.02
CA GLY A 60 -13.13 22.06 7.24
C GLY A 60 -14.14 21.26 6.41
N ARG A 61 -15.26 21.90 6.07
CA ARG A 61 -16.31 21.31 5.25
C ARG A 61 -16.67 22.32 4.17
N LYS A 62 -16.42 21.99 2.92
CA LYS A 62 -16.90 22.77 1.78
C LYS A 62 -18.01 21.98 1.10
N ASN A 63 -19.21 22.53 1.06
CA ASN A 63 -20.31 21.92 0.31
C ASN A 63 -20.19 22.32 -1.17
N THR A 64 -19.38 21.56 -1.90
CA THR A 64 -19.12 21.74 -3.33
C THR A 64 -19.83 20.69 -4.19
N ALA A 65 -20.72 19.88 -3.61
CA ALA A 65 -21.38 18.77 -4.29
C ALA A 65 -22.10 19.21 -5.59
N ALA A 66 -22.73 20.39 -5.58
CA ALA A 66 -23.40 20.90 -6.77
C ALA A 66 -22.42 21.16 -7.93
N LEU A 67 -21.22 21.65 -7.65
CA LEU A 67 -20.19 21.91 -8.66
C LEU A 67 -19.64 20.60 -9.25
N TYR A 68 -19.42 19.56 -8.41
CA TYR A 68 -19.02 18.24 -8.91
C TYR A 68 -20.07 17.63 -9.84
N LEU A 69 -21.36 17.71 -9.50
CA LEU A 69 -22.43 17.22 -10.35
C LEU A 69 -22.56 18.01 -11.66
N GLN A 70 -22.33 19.33 -11.62
CA GLN A 70 -22.33 20.16 -12.84
C GLN A 70 -21.14 19.83 -13.74
N ALA A 71 -19.94 19.69 -13.15
CA ALA A 71 -18.74 19.33 -13.88
C ALA A 71 -18.85 17.91 -14.49
N ASP A 72 -19.38 16.93 -13.76
CA ASP A 72 -19.61 15.58 -14.26
C ASP A 72 -20.57 15.55 -15.45
N ARG A 73 -21.72 16.26 -15.35
CA ARG A 73 -22.69 16.37 -16.47
C ARG A 73 -22.05 17.01 -17.70
N PHE A 74 -21.27 18.07 -17.50
CA PHE A 74 -20.56 18.73 -18.58
C PHE A 74 -19.58 17.77 -19.26
N VAL A 75 -18.72 17.13 -18.50
CA VAL A 75 -17.68 16.22 -19.00
C VAL A 75 -18.30 15.05 -19.77
N LYS A 76 -19.40 14.46 -19.28
CA LYS A 76 -20.12 13.38 -19.97
C LYS A 76 -20.74 13.82 -21.32
N SER A 77 -20.86 15.12 -21.58
CA SER A 77 -21.33 15.65 -22.86
C SER A 77 -20.24 15.83 -23.91
N LEU A 78 -18.96 15.66 -23.53
CA LEU A 78 -17.80 15.86 -24.37
C LEU A 78 -17.51 14.65 -25.25
N LYS A 79 -16.85 14.88 -26.39
CA LYS A 79 -16.42 13.85 -27.34
C LYS A 79 -14.90 13.73 -27.33
N GLN A 80 -14.41 12.51 -27.19
CA GLN A 80 -12.97 12.22 -27.28
C GLN A 80 -12.40 12.64 -28.63
N ASP A 81 -11.13 13.02 -28.66
CA ASP A 81 -10.33 13.44 -29.80
C ASP A 81 -10.85 14.73 -30.48
N LYS A 82 -11.94 15.30 -29.99
CA LYS A 82 -12.48 16.59 -30.41
C LYS A 82 -12.45 17.60 -29.28
N ASP A 83 -13.08 17.26 -28.15
CA ASP A 83 -13.30 18.15 -27.01
C ASP A 83 -12.27 17.93 -25.89
N TYR A 84 -11.70 16.73 -25.82
CA TYR A 84 -10.62 16.37 -24.88
C TYR A 84 -9.71 15.28 -25.47
N GLU A 85 -8.48 15.25 -24.99
CA GLU A 85 -7.47 14.25 -25.31
C GLU A 85 -7.09 13.47 -24.06
N VAL A 86 -6.87 12.16 -24.19
CA VAL A 86 -6.47 11.26 -23.10
C VAL A 86 -5.14 10.63 -23.45
N ASP A 87 -4.17 10.78 -22.57
CA ASP A 87 -2.95 9.97 -22.57
C ASP A 87 -3.10 8.82 -21.57
N ILE A 88 -3.22 7.61 -22.09
CA ILE A 88 -3.46 6.39 -21.30
C ILE A 88 -2.20 6.01 -20.51
N GLU A 89 -1.00 6.24 -21.05
CA GLU A 89 0.26 5.86 -20.40
C GLU A 89 0.54 6.72 -19.17
N SER A 90 0.37 8.04 -19.30
CA SER A 90 0.55 8.98 -18.19
C SER A 90 -0.70 9.15 -17.31
N LYS A 91 -1.83 8.55 -17.69
CA LYS A 91 -3.15 8.73 -17.05
C LYS A 91 -3.54 10.19 -16.91
N THR A 92 -3.25 10.99 -17.95
CA THR A 92 -3.62 12.41 -18.02
C THR A 92 -4.73 12.65 -19.02
N VAL A 93 -5.53 13.68 -18.78
CA VAL A 93 -6.61 14.10 -19.66
C VAL A 93 -6.70 15.63 -19.65
N ALA A 94 -6.87 16.24 -20.82
CA ALA A 94 -6.95 17.68 -20.97
C ALA A 94 -8.03 18.07 -21.99
N LEU A 95 -8.65 19.25 -21.78
CA LEU A 95 -9.55 19.84 -22.77
C LEU A 95 -8.76 20.33 -23.96
N THR A 96 -9.32 20.12 -25.16
CA THR A 96 -8.86 20.76 -26.38
C THR A 96 -9.41 22.20 -26.46
N PRO A 97 -8.94 23.03 -27.40
CA PRO A 97 -9.54 24.35 -27.65
C PRO A 97 -11.07 24.30 -27.89
N ASP A 98 -11.57 23.27 -28.59
CA ASP A 98 -12.99 23.06 -28.81
C ASP A 98 -13.73 22.73 -27.49
N GLY A 99 -13.12 21.94 -26.64
CA GLY A 99 -13.63 21.61 -25.31
C GLY A 99 -13.69 22.83 -24.38
N ILE A 100 -12.67 23.69 -24.44
CA ILE A 100 -12.64 24.95 -23.69
C ILE A 100 -13.79 25.86 -24.13
N ALA A 101 -13.95 26.08 -25.46
CA ALA A 101 -15.04 26.88 -26.01
C ALA A 101 -16.43 26.33 -25.61
N LYS A 102 -16.58 24.99 -25.54
CA LYS A 102 -17.82 24.38 -25.03
C LYS A 102 -18.02 24.62 -23.53
N ALA A 103 -16.97 24.60 -22.73
CA ALA A 103 -17.06 24.90 -21.31
C ALA A 103 -17.49 26.36 -21.09
N GLU A 104 -16.85 27.30 -21.77
CA GLU A 104 -17.22 28.74 -21.73
C GLU A 104 -18.66 28.96 -22.08
N LYS A 105 -19.14 28.38 -23.18
CA LYS A 105 -20.53 28.44 -23.58
C LYS A 105 -21.47 27.77 -22.57
N GLY A 106 -21.11 26.59 -22.07
CA GLY A 106 -21.94 25.80 -21.15
C GLY A 106 -22.13 26.46 -19.80
N PHE A 107 -21.07 27.08 -19.28
CA PHE A 107 -21.07 27.78 -17.99
C PHE A 107 -21.32 29.30 -18.12
N LYS A 108 -21.51 29.79 -19.34
CA LYS A 108 -21.74 31.20 -19.67
C LYS A 108 -20.60 32.11 -19.20
N LEU A 109 -19.39 31.76 -19.55
CA LEU A 109 -18.16 32.46 -19.20
C LEU A 109 -17.53 33.07 -20.44
N ASP A 110 -16.86 34.21 -20.27
CA ASP A 110 -16.10 34.85 -21.34
C ASP A 110 -14.70 34.20 -21.50
N ASN A 111 -14.10 33.76 -20.38
CA ASN A 111 -12.82 33.04 -20.34
C ASN A 111 -12.81 32.02 -19.20
N LEU A 112 -12.66 30.74 -19.54
CA LEU A 112 -12.62 29.66 -18.56
C LEU A 112 -11.45 29.78 -17.58
N TYR A 113 -10.30 30.25 -18.05
CA TYR A 113 -9.08 30.36 -17.26
C TYR A 113 -8.89 31.71 -16.55
N ASP A 114 -9.93 32.51 -16.45
CA ASP A 114 -9.91 33.68 -15.59
C ASP A 114 -9.67 33.24 -14.11
N PRO A 115 -8.85 33.97 -13.32
CA PRO A 115 -8.58 33.64 -11.92
C PRO A 115 -9.82 33.42 -11.05
N GLN A 116 -10.93 34.11 -11.34
CA GLN A 116 -12.22 33.95 -10.63
C GLN A 116 -12.89 32.58 -10.89
N HIS A 117 -12.50 31.85 -11.95
CA HIS A 117 -13.07 30.56 -12.33
C HIS A 117 -12.17 29.36 -11.96
N THR A 118 -11.08 29.58 -11.22
CA THR A 118 -10.10 28.55 -10.84
C THR A 118 -10.77 27.33 -10.16
N ALA A 119 -11.76 27.54 -9.31
CA ALA A 119 -12.49 26.46 -8.66
C ALA A 119 -13.28 25.62 -9.69
N LEU A 120 -13.93 26.23 -10.68
CA LEU A 120 -14.67 25.52 -11.73
C LEU A 120 -13.71 24.71 -12.63
N VAL A 121 -12.59 25.32 -13.04
CA VAL A 121 -11.55 24.64 -13.82
C VAL A 121 -11.04 23.41 -13.07
N HIS A 122 -10.80 23.55 -11.77
CA HIS A 122 -10.39 22.44 -10.93
C HIS A 122 -11.43 21.30 -10.94
N HIS A 123 -12.71 21.59 -10.73
CA HIS A 123 -13.77 20.58 -10.75
C HIS A 123 -13.93 19.91 -12.12
N ILE A 124 -13.81 20.67 -13.21
CA ILE A 124 -13.83 20.12 -14.58
C ILE A 124 -12.64 19.14 -14.78
N ASN A 125 -11.44 19.51 -14.37
CA ASN A 125 -10.27 18.66 -14.48
C ASN A 125 -10.41 17.38 -13.65
N GLN A 126 -10.93 17.47 -12.44
CA GLN A 126 -11.19 16.29 -11.62
C GLN A 126 -12.29 15.40 -12.22
N ALA A 127 -13.33 15.97 -12.79
CA ALA A 127 -14.39 15.23 -13.48
C ALA A 127 -13.86 14.53 -14.74
N LEU A 128 -13.00 15.18 -15.54
CA LEU A 128 -12.32 14.58 -16.68
C LEU A 128 -11.48 13.36 -16.23
N LYS A 129 -10.65 13.55 -15.22
CA LYS A 129 -9.83 12.47 -14.66
C LYS A 129 -10.69 11.32 -14.15
N ALA A 130 -11.73 11.60 -13.39
CA ALA A 130 -12.64 10.59 -12.85
C ALA A 130 -13.33 9.77 -13.96
N ASN A 131 -13.80 10.43 -15.04
CA ASN A 131 -14.56 9.77 -16.09
C ASN A 131 -13.68 9.00 -17.08
N TYR A 132 -12.48 9.49 -17.39
CA TYR A 132 -11.70 8.98 -18.52
C TYR A 132 -10.39 8.28 -18.16
N THR A 133 -9.88 8.46 -16.93
CA THR A 133 -8.65 7.78 -16.48
C THR A 133 -8.85 6.85 -15.29
N MET A 134 -10.04 6.89 -14.64
CA MET A 134 -10.34 6.05 -13.48
C MET A 134 -11.40 5.02 -13.84
N THR A 135 -11.06 3.74 -13.72
CA THR A 135 -11.92 2.62 -14.11
C THR A 135 -12.46 1.92 -12.88
N ARG A 136 -13.77 1.68 -12.86
CA ARG A 136 -14.42 0.90 -11.80
C ARG A 136 -13.90 -0.54 -11.79
N ASP A 137 -13.75 -1.11 -10.60
CA ASP A 137 -13.23 -2.44 -10.30
C ASP A 137 -11.74 -2.64 -10.67
N VAL A 138 -11.05 -1.54 -11.05
CA VAL A 138 -9.59 -1.49 -11.26
C VAL A 138 -8.95 -0.54 -10.26
N GLU A 139 -9.27 0.76 -10.34
CA GLU A 139 -8.76 1.78 -9.42
C GLU A 139 -9.62 1.95 -8.16
N TYR A 140 -10.92 1.71 -8.29
CA TYR A 140 -11.88 1.82 -7.19
C TYR A 140 -13.05 0.85 -7.36
N MET A 141 -13.75 0.57 -6.27
CA MET A 141 -15.02 -0.14 -6.27
C MET A 141 -16.12 0.67 -5.61
N VAL A 142 -17.37 0.37 -5.97
CA VAL A 142 -18.56 0.91 -5.32
C VAL A 142 -19.10 -0.18 -4.39
N ALA A 143 -19.13 0.08 -3.09
CA ALA A 143 -19.60 -0.87 -2.09
C ALA A 143 -20.53 -0.20 -1.07
N THR A 144 -21.49 -0.96 -0.59
CA THR A 144 -22.35 -0.59 0.54
C THR A 144 -21.81 -1.22 1.81
N GLU A 145 -21.85 -0.50 2.94
CA GLU A 145 -21.34 -1.02 4.23
C GLU A 145 -22.19 -2.20 4.75
N ASP A 146 -23.45 -2.24 4.38
CA ASP A 146 -24.44 -3.22 4.82
C ASP A 146 -24.66 -4.38 3.82
N GLY A 147 -23.89 -4.42 2.73
CA GLY A 147 -24.05 -5.42 1.66
C GLY A 147 -25.35 -5.25 0.85
N THR A 148 -26.10 -4.20 1.05
CA THR A 148 -27.26 -3.87 0.23
C THR A 148 -26.84 -3.33 -1.13
N ARG A 149 -27.75 -3.34 -2.14
CA ARG A 149 -27.49 -2.74 -3.45
C ARG A 149 -28.02 -1.29 -3.55
N ASP A 150 -28.29 -0.63 -2.40
CA ASP A 150 -28.82 0.73 -2.42
C ASP A 150 -27.67 1.73 -2.64
N ILE A 151 -27.67 2.35 -3.82
CA ILE A 151 -26.70 3.39 -4.22
C ILE A 151 -26.63 4.55 -3.21
N ARG A 152 -27.73 4.84 -2.50
CA ARG A 152 -27.75 5.92 -1.51
C ARG A 152 -26.88 5.67 -0.28
N ASN A 153 -26.57 4.41 0.00
CA ASN A 153 -25.67 3.99 1.07
C ASN A 153 -24.31 3.53 0.53
N ALA A 154 -24.10 3.62 -0.78
CA ALA A 154 -22.86 3.20 -1.41
C ALA A 154 -21.75 4.24 -1.20
N LYS A 155 -20.52 3.75 -1.10
CA LYS A 155 -19.29 4.53 -0.96
C LYS A 155 -18.26 4.07 -1.99
N ILE A 156 -17.43 5.00 -2.41
CA ILE A 156 -16.25 4.69 -3.21
C ILE A 156 -15.16 4.15 -2.28
N MET A 157 -14.59 3.02 -2.64
CA MET A 157 -13.46 2.40 -1.94
C MET A 157 -12.30 2.26 -2.91
N ILE A 158 -11.13 2.73 -2.51
CA ILE A 158 -9.92 2.66 -3.33
C ILE A 158 -9.41 1.23 -3.40
N ILE A 159 -8.97 0.82 -4.57
CA ILE A 159 -8.23 -0.44 -4.79
C ILE A 159 -6.76 -0.08 -4.98
N ASP A 160 -5.90 -0.62 -4.15
CA ASP A 160 -4.45 -0.51 -4.32
C ASP A 160 -4.02 -1.33 -5.54
N GLN A 161 -3.43 -0.67 -6.52
CA GLN A 161 -3.02 -1.30 -7.79
C GLN A 161 -1.91 -2.35 -7.63
N PHE A 162 -1.08 -2.22 -6.59
CA PHE A 162 0.02 -3.15 -6.33
C PHE A 162 -0.44 -4.42 -5.61
N THR A 163 -1.38 -4.28 -4.70
CA THR A 163 -1.84 -5.38 -3.85
C THR A 163 -3.23 -5.90 -4.22
N GLY A 164 -3.99 -5.17 -5.04
CA GLY A 164 -5.40 -5.43 -5.32
C GLY A 164 -6.30 -5.25 -4.08
N ARG A 165 -5.79 -4.62 -3.02
CA ARG A 165 -6.50 -4.41 -1.75
C ARG A 165 -7.49 -3.29 -1.86
N VAL A 166 -8.66 -3.52 -1.31
CA VAL A 166 -9.54 -2.43 -0.93
C VAL A 166 -8.95 -1.73 0.29
N MET A 167 -8.81 -0.41 0.21
CA MET A 167 -8.26 0.42 1.28
C MET A 167 -9.37 1.17 2.02
N PRO A 168 -9.94 0.59 3.10
CA PRO A 168 -11.00 1.24 3.86
C PRO A 168 -10.51 2.52 4.51
N GLY A 169 -11.35 3.56 4.49
CA GLY A 169 -11.03 4.84 5.13
C GLY A 169 -10.07 5.74 4.37
N ARG A 170 -9.52 5.30 3.24
CA ARG A 170 -8.72 6.16 2.34
C ARG A 170 -9.61 6.83 1.29
N ALA A 171 -9.21 8.02 0.88
CA ALA A 171 -9.84 8.78 -0.19
C ALA A 171 -8.78 9.35 -1.13
N TYR A 172 -9.13 9.52 -2.40
CA TYR A 172 -8.28 10.29 -3.32
C TYR A 172 -8.24 11.75 -2.90
N SER A 173 -7.10 12.39 -3.07
CA SER A 173 -6.88 13.82 -2.77
C SER A 173 -7.48 14.73 -3.84
N ASP A 174 -7.42 16.02 -3.55
CA ASP A 174 -7.72 17.12 -4.49
C ASP A 174 -9.09 17.06 -5.15
N GLY A 175 -10.11 16.52 -4.47
CA GLY A 175 -11.46 16.44 -5.00
C GLY A 175 -11.71 15.32 -6.01
N LEU A 176 -10.69 14.50 -6.34
CA LEU A 176 -10.87 13.37 -7.26
C LEU A 176 -11.85 12.34 -6.69
N HIS A 177 -11.83 12.11 -5.37
CA HIS A 177 -12.77 11.19 -4.73
C HIS A 177 -14.23 11.62 -4.93
N GLN A 178 -14.51 12.89 -4.71
CA GLN A 178 -15.84 13.51 -4.92
C GLN A 178 -16.24 13.49 -6.40
N ALA A 179 -15.28 13.67 -7.30
CA ALA A 179 -15.55 13.57 -8.74
C ALA A 179 -15.93 12.14 -9.15
N ILE A 180 -15.31 11.11 -8.54
CA ILE A 180 -15.70 9.71 -8.75
C ILE A 180 -17.06 9.43 -8.12
N GLU A 181 -17.36 9.97 -6.93
CA GLU A 181 -18.68 9.87 -6.31
C GLU A 181 -19.77 10.48 -7.22
N ALA A 182 -19.50 11.64 -7.84
CA ALA A 182 -20.40 12.25 -8.82
C ALA A 182 -20.58 11.37 -10.07
N LYS A 183 -19.48 10.82 -10.61
CA LYS A 183 -19.49 9.91 -11.76
C LYS A 183 -20.40 8.69 -11.53
N GLU A 184 -20.28 8.05 -10.37
CA GLU A 184 -21.01 6.85 -10.00
C GLU A 184 -22.40 7.11 -9.43
N GLY A 185 -22.76 8.38 -9.19
CA GLY A 185 -24.05 8.78 -8.65
C GLY A 185 -24.27 8.37 -7.19
N VAL A 186 -23.19 8.15 -6.43
CA VAL A 186 -23.24 7.91 -4.99
C VAL A 186 -23.24 9.23 -4.22
N PRO A 187 -23.63 9.23 -2.92
CA PRO A 187 -23.61 10.46 -2.13
C PRO A 187 -22.21 11.09 -2.10
N ILE A 188 -22.13 12.37 -2.51
CA ILE A 188 -20.88 13.12 -2.53
C ILE A 188 -20.57 13.56 -1.10
N LYS A 189 -19.41 13.12 -0.60
CA LYS A 189 -18.91 13.57 0.71
C LYS A 189 -18.45 15.02 0.65
N GLU A 190 -18.62 15.70 1.76
CA GLU A 190 -18.08 17.06 1.90
C GLU A 190 -16.56 17.04 1.68
N GLU A 191 -16.09 18.00 0.92
CA GLU A 191 -14.67 18.17 0.65
C GLU A 191 -13.96 18.64 1.92
N THR A 192 -12.88 17.97 2.29
CA THR A 192 -12.05 18.35 3.43
C THR A 192 -10.76 19.01 2.93
N GLU A 193 -10.39 20.12 3.58
CA GLU A 193 -9.14 20.81 3.29
C GLU A 193 -7.99 20.19 4.09
N THR A 194 -6.87 19.90 3.45
CA THR A 194 -5.66 19.45 4.16
C THR A 194 -5.12 20.58 5.02
N ARG A 195 -5.12 20.40 6.34
CA ARG A 195 -4.65 21.39 7.30
C ARG A 195 -3.20 21.19 7.71
N ALA A 196 -2.77 19.95 7.79
CA ALA A 196 -1.39 19.61 8.13
C ALA A 196 -0.98 18.31 7.46
N THR A 197 0.25 18.24 7.00
CA THR A 197 0.82 17.03 6.40
C THR A 197 2.32 16.94 6.69
N ILE A 198 2.80 15.72 6.87
CA ILE A 198 4.23 15.41 6.94
C ILE A 198 4.47 13.98 6.46
N THR A 199 5.55 13.73 5.72
CA THR A 199 5.98 12.37 5.39
C THR A 199 6.75 11.73 6.54
N TYR A 200 6.80 10.39 6.62
CA TYR A 200 7.65 9.72 7.62
C TYR A 200 9.10 10.15 7.51
N GLN A 201 9.64 10.26 6.30
CA GLN A 201 10.99 10.73 6.06
C GLN A 201 11.26 12.10 6.73
N ASN A 202 10.39 13.07 6.50
CA ASN A 202 10.56 14.41 7.04
C ASN A 202 10.34 14.42 8.56
N PHE A 203 9.39 13.65 9.07
CA PHE A 203 9.10 13.56 10.49
C PHE A 203 10.30 12.98 11.27
N PHE A 204 10.85 11.84 10.86
CA PHE A 204 11.97 11.23 11.57
C PHE A 204 13.28 12.01 11.46
N ARG A 205 13.45 12.83 10.42
CA ARG A 205 14.58 13.77 10.31
C ARG A 205 14.55 14.92 11.31
N LEU A 206 13.43 15.16 11.99
CA LEU A 206 13.32 16.16 13.05
C LEU A 206 13.95 15.71 14.37
N PHE A 207 14.21 14.43 14.55
CA PHE A 207 14.86 13.94 15.76
C PHE A 207 16.35 14.28 15.79
N ASN A 208 16.84 14.73 16.95
CA ASN A 208 18.26 15.03 17.14
C ASN A 208 19.14 13.78 16.99
N LYS A 209 18.64 12.63 17.42
CA LYS A 209 19.28 11.33 17.27
C LYS A 209 18.25 10.31 16.75
N LEU A 210 18.64 9.57 15.73
CA LEU A 210 17.83 8.55 15.11
C LEU A 210 18.62 7.24 15.08
N ALA A 211 17.98 6.15 15.49
CA ALA A 211 18.49 4.80 15.38
C ALA A 211 17.37 3.87 14.93
N GLY A 212 17.73 2.71 14.42
CA GLY A 212 16.76 1.72 13.97
C GLY A 212 17.27 0.31 14.06
N MET A 213 16.37 -0.63 13.98
CA MET A 213 16.65 -2.07 13.98
C MET A 213 15.91 -2.74 12.82
N THR A 214 16.58 -3.65 12.14
CA THR A 214 15.98 -4.54 11.14
C THR A 214 16.96 -5.67 10.80
N GLY A 215 16.45 -6.76 10.27
CA GLY A 215 17.28 -7.85 9.75
C GLY A 215 17.84 -7.60 8.34
N THR A 216 17.50 -6.52 7.66
CA THR A 216 17.76 -6.34 6.21
C THR A 216 18.25 -4.96 5.80
N ALA A 217 18.85 -4.18 6.71
CA ALA A 217 19.31 -2.81 6.42
C ALA A 217 20.51 -2.74 5.48
N LYS A 218 21.37 -3.77 5.44
CA LYS A 218 22.70 -3.67 4.81
C LYS A 218 22.66 -3.35 3.31
N THR A 219 21.65 -3.83 2.61
CA THR A 219 21.47 -3.55 1.17
C THR A 219 21.13 -2.08 0.89
N GLU A 220 20.57 -1.36 1.85
CA GLU A 220 20.12 0.03 1.74
C GLU A 220 21.00 0.99 2.56
N GLU A 221 22.23 0.56 2.93
CA GLU A 221 23.14 1.34 3.76
C GLU A 221 23.45 2.73 3.19
N GLU A 222 23.57 2.83 1.87
CA GLU A 222 23.83 4.10 1.20
C GLU A 222 22.64 5.07 1.34
N GLU A 223 21.42 4.59 1.20
CA GLU A 223 20.22 5.39 1.37
C GLU A 223 20.04 5.84 2.81
N PHE A 224 20.24 4.96 3.80
CA PHE A 224 20.26 5.34 5.21
C PHE A 224 21.29 6.40 5.51
N ARG A 225 22.48 6.32 4.91
CA ARG A 225 23.54 7.30 5.10
C ARG A 225 23.21 8.64 4.47
N LEU A 226 22.73 8.65 3.22
CA LEU A 226 22.48 9.88 2.47
C LEU A 226 21.28 10.67 2.99
N ILE A 227 20.20 9.97 3.35
CA ILE A 227 18.94 10.62 3.75
C ILE A 227 18.90 10.92 5.24
N TYR A 228 19.34 9.97 6.07
CA TYR A 228 19.18 10.03 7.53
C TYR A 228 20.48 10.19 8.31
N ASN A 229 21.64 10.22 7.63
CA ASN A 229 22.97 10.21 8.24
C ASN A 229 23.17 9.05 9.22
N MET A 230 22.60 7.89 8.91
CA MET A 230 22.68 6.68 9.71
C MET A 230 23.68 5.69 9.10
N ARG A 231 24.47 5.03 9.95
CA ARG A 231 25.36 3.93 9.56
C ARG A 231 24.67 2.61 9.84
N VAL A 232 24.90 1.61 8.99
CA VAL A 232 24.42 0.24 9.20
C VAL A 232 25.54 -0.58 9.82
N ILE A 233 25.26 -1.15 10.99
CA ILE A 233 26.19 -2.02 11.73
C ILE A 233 25.56 -3.41 11.78
N GLU A 234 26.24 -4.39 11.23
CA GLU A 234 25.82 -5.79 11.30
C GLU A 234 26.23 -6.38 12.65
N ILE A 235 25.23 -6.80 13.43
CA ILE A 235 25.44 -7.50 14.69
C ILE A 235 25.42 -9.00 14.39
N PRO A 236 26.45 -9.78 14.75
CA PRO A 236 26.48 -11.22 14.53
C PRO A 236 25.30 -11.92 15.21
N THR A 237 24.77 -12.93 14.55
CA THR A 237 23.69 -13.75 15.11
C THR A 237 24.15 -14.55 16.33
N ASN A 238 23.27 -14.73 17.33
CA ASN A 238 23.56 -15.51 18.52
C ASN A 238 23.91 -16.98 18.21
N ARG A 239 23.30 -17.54 17.17
CA ARG A 239 23.59 -18.88 16.66
C ARG A 239 23.92 -18.81 15.18
N PRO A 240 24.77 -19.71 14.64
CA PRO A 240 25.05 -19.75 13.20
C PRO A 240 23.77 -19.91 12.39
N VAL A 241 23.70 -19.25 11.25
CA VAL A 241 22.62 -19.45 10.27
C VAL A 241 22.86 -20.83 9.61
N ILE A 242 21.90 -21.75 9.80
CA ILE A 242 21.98 -23.12 9.26
C ILE A 242 21.13 -23.29 7.99
N ARG A 243 20.56 -22.22 7.48
CA ARG A 243 19.74 -22.20 6.26
C ARG A 243 20.61 -22.55 5.04
N ASP A 244 20.12 -23.46 4.19
CA ASP A 244 20.69 -23.77 2.88
C ASP A 244 20.07 -22.86 1.81
N ASP A 245 20.81 -21.84 1.39
CA ASP A 245 20.40 -20.90 0.35
C ASP A 245 20.79 -21.46 -1.03
N ARG A 246 19.84 -22.02 -1.75
CA ARG A 246 20.05 -22.62 -3.07
C ARG A 246 20.07 -21.58 -4.18
N ASN A 247 20.71 -21.92 -5.29
CA ASN A 247 20.75 -21.10 -6.49
C ASN A 247 19.38 -21.00 -7.15
N ASP A 248 19.16 -19.89 -7.87
CA ASP A 248 17.95 -19.67 -8.64
C ASP A 248 17.82 -20.69 -9.77
N LYS A 249 16.59 -21.14 -10.02
CA LYS A 249 16.24 -21.99 -11.16
C LYS A 249 15.61 -21.11 -12.24
N ILE A 250 16.18 -21.11 -13.44
CA ILE A 250 15.72 -20.31 -14.57
C ILE A 250 14.90 -21.19 -15.51
N TYR A 251 13.76 -20.68 -15.97
CA TYR A 251 12.84 -21.37 -16.86
C TYR A 251 12.54 -20.55 -18.10
N SER A 252 12.34 -21.20 -19.24
CA SER A 252 12.05 -20.53 -20.52
C SER A 252 10.65 -19.89 -20.59
N THR A 253 9.69 -20.37 -19.77
CA THR A 253 8.31 -19.84 -19.72
C THR A 253 7.76 -19.80 -18.32
N ARG A 254 6.82 -18.87 -18.05
CA ARG A 254 6.08 -18.82 -16.77
C ARG A 254 5.36 -20.14 -16.46
N ALA A 255 4.79 -20.78 -17.48
CA ALA A 255 4.09 -22.04 -17.31
C ALA A 255 4.99 -23.15 -16.79
N ASN A 256 6.19 -23.29 -17.39
CA ASN A 256 7.19 -24.28 -16.94
C ASN A 256 7.71 -23.96 -15.53
N LYS A 257 7.92 -22.68 -15.21
CA LYS A 257 8.28 -22.23 -13.86
C LYS A 257 7.24 -22.66 -12.83
N PHE A 258 5.98 -22.36 -13.04
CA PHE A 258 4.91 -22.71 -12.10
C PHE A 258 4.68 -24.21 -11.99
N LYS A 259 4.81 -24.95 -13.10
CA LYS A 259 4.76 -26.41 -13.09
C LYS A 259 5.86 -26.99 -12.20
N ALA A 260 7.10 -26.57 -12.40
CA ALA A 260 8.25 -27.02 -11.60
C ALA A 260 8.15 -26.61 -10.12
N LEU A 261 7.61 -25.40 -9.83
CA LEU A 261 7.35 -24.97 -8.47
C LEU A 261 6.34 -25.89 -7.78
N CYS A 262 5.23 -26.21 -8.45
CA CYS A 262 4.23 -27.12 -7.89
C CYS A 262 4.78 -28.54 -7.69
N GLU A 263 5.65 -29.03 -8.57
CA GLU A 263 6.34 -30.33 -8.43
C GLU A 263 7.28 -30.33 -7.21
N GLU A 264 8.02 -29.26 -6.99
CA GLU A 264 8.87 -29.10 -5.80
C GLU A 264 8.04 -29.07 -4.51
N VAL A 265 6.88 -28.36 -4.54
CA VAL A 265 5.95 -28.31 -3.40
C VAL A 265 5.39 -29.70 -3.10
N GLU A 266 4.96 -30.43 -4.12
CA GLU A 266 4.41 -31.79 -3.98
C GLU A 266 5.46 -32.76 -3.39
N ALA A 267 6.69 -32.72 -3.91
CA ALA A 267 7.79 -33.54 -3.43
C ALA A 267 8.10 -33.29 -1.95
N ARG A 268 8.16 -32.01 -1.51
CA ARG A 268 8.45 -31.67 -0.12
C ARG A 268 7.27 -31.96 0.81
N ASN A 269 6.04 -31.68 0.36
CA ASN A 269 4.84 -31.95 1.13
C ASN A 269 4.62 -33.44 1.38
N SER A 270 5.07 -34.33 0.46
CA SER A 270 4.91 -35.78 0.58
C SER A 270 5.57 -36.38 1.83
N TYR A 271 6.68 -35.81 2.32
CA TYR A 271 7.31 -36.21 3.57
C TYR A 271 7.06 -35.27 4.76
N GLY A 272 6.14 -34.30 4.54
CA GLY A 272 5.62 -33.47 5.61
C GLY A 272 6.44 -32.22 5.90
N GLN A 273 7.37 -31.80 5.03
CA GLN A 273 8.09 -30.55 5.21
C GLN A 273 7.14 -29.36 5.02
N PRO A 274 7.10 -28.38 5.96
CA PRO A 274 6.32 -27.16 5.77
C PRO A 274 6.95 -26.27 4.70
N ILE A 275 6.11 -25.58 3.92
CA ILE A 275 6.53 -24.79 2.77
C ILE A 275 5.88 -23.41 2.81
N LEU A 276 6.71 -22.37 2.69
CA LEU A 276 6.27 -21.00 2.47
C LEU A 276 6.62 -20.59 1.03
N ILE A 277 5.60 -20.24 0.25
CA ILE A 277 5.76 -19.79 -1.13
C ILE A 277 5.59 -18.28 -1.16
N GLY A 278 6.65 -17.54 -1.49
CA GLY A 278 6.63 -16.10 -1.66
C GLY A 278 6.23 -15.72 -3.09
N THR A 279 5.27 -14.81 -3.24
CA THR A 279 4.84 -14.27 -4.54
C THR A 279 4.90 -12.75 -4.55
N VAL A 280 5.19 -12.14 -5.69
CA VAL A 280 5.27 -10.67 -5.82
C VAL A 280 3.90 -10.03 -6.01
N SER A 281 2.88 -10.78 -6.43
CA SER A 281 1.54 -10.24 -6.67
C SER A 281 0.43 -11.16 -6.16
N VAL A 282 -0.73 -10.55 -5.90
CA VAL A 282 -1.96 -11.28 -5.55
C VAL A 282 -2.39 -12.22 -6.69
N GLU A 283 -2.28 -11.75 -7.94
CA GLU A 283 -2.61 -12.55 -9.12
C GLU A 283 -1.76 -13.83 -9.19
N THR A 284 -0.45 -13.71 -8.99
CA THR A 284 0.45 -14.88 -8.96
C THR A 284 0.07 -15.84 -7.85
N SER A 285 -0.31 -15.34 -6.66
CA SER A 285 -0.75 -16.17 -5.54
C SER A 285 -2.02 -16.96 -5.86
N GLU A 286 -2.99 -16.33 -6.55
CA GLU A 286 -4.23 -16.99 -6.96
C GLU A 286 -4.02 -18.04 -8.06
N VAL A 287 -3.13 -17.77 -9.02
CA VAL A 287 -2.77 -18.74 -10.05
C VAL A 287 -2.13 -19.99 -9.43
N LEU A 288 -1.15 -19.80 -8.54
CA LEU A 288 -0.49 -20.90 -7.84
C LEU A 288 -1.47 -21.67 -6.95
N SER A 289 -2.37 -20.98 -6.24
CA SER A 289 -3.40 -21.62 -5.43
C SER A 289 -4.26 -22.56 -6.27
N LYS A 290 -4.79 -22.10 -7.42
CA LYS A 290 -5.57 -22.94 -8.34
C LYS A 290 -4.77 -24.14 -8.87
N MET A 291 -3.46 -23.99 -9.07
CA MET A 291 -2.60 -25.10 -9.52
C MET A 291 -2.38 -26.14 -8.41
N LEU A 292 -2.21 -25.72 -7.16
CA LEU A 292 -2.10 -26.62 -6.01
C LEU A 292 -3.42 -27.33 -5.70
N ASP A 293 -4.57 -26.65 -5.85
CA ASP A 293 -5.90 -27.27 -5.74
C ASP A 293 -6.10 -28.42 -6.72
N ARG A 294 -5.71 -28.22 -7.99
CA ARG A 294 -5.75 -29.27 -9.03
C ARG A 294 -4.90 -30.49 -8.68
N ARG A 295 -3.83 -30.30 -7.90
CA ARG A 295 -2.97 -31.36 -7.37
C ARG A 295 -3.43 -31.91 -6.03
N LYS A 296 -4.57 -31.40 -5.49
CA LYS A 296 -5.14 -31.79 -4.20
C LYS A 296 -4.21 -31.53 -3.01
N ILE A 297 -3.33 -30.51 -3.12
CA ILE A 297 -2.44 -30.08 -2.05
C ILE A 297 -3.18 -29.04 -1.20
N ARG A 298 -3.45 -29.38 0.07
CA ARG A 298 -4.03 -28.43 1.03
C ARG A 298 -3.07 -27.30 1.28
N HIS A 299 -3.53 -26.05 1.18
CA HIS A 299 -2.70 -24.88 1.40
C HIS A 299 -3.52 -23.71 1.91
N ASN A 300 -2.84 -22.73 2.48
CA ASN A 300 -3.42 -21.45 2.89
C ASN A 300 -2.87 -20.35 1.99
N VAL A 301 -3.69 -19.31 1.72
CA VAL A 301 -3.27 -18.15 0.95
C VAL A 301 -3.35 -16.92 1.83
N LEU A 302 -2.19 -16.27 2.01
CA LEU A 302 -2.03 -14.99 2.67
C LEU A 302 -1.85 -13.92 1.61
N ASN A 303 -2.91 -13.30 1.28
CA ASN A 303 -2.91 -12.12 0.44
C ASN A 303 -3.84 -11.07 1.04
N ALA A 304 -3.90 -9.94 0.39
CA ALA A 304 -4.70 -8.81 0.78
C ALA A 304 -6.17 -9.08 1.05
N LYS A 305 -6.75 -10.09 0.42
CA LYS A 305 -8.15 -10.45 0.57
C LYS A 305 -8.45 -11.19 1.89
N ASN A 306 -7.43 -11.78 2.52
CA ASN A 306 -7.56 -12.66 3.70
C ASN A 306 -6.87 -12.14 4.96
N HIS A 307 -6.69 -10.83 5.08
CA HIS A 307 -5.94 -10.18 6.15
C HIS A 307 -6.43 -10.50 7.58
N ALA A 308 -7.73 -10.68 7.78
CA ALA A 308 -8.31 -10.92 9.11
C ALA A 308 -7.83 -12.23 9.79
N LYS A 309 -7.27 -13.20 9.05
CA LYS A 309 -6.77 -14.48 9.55
C LYS A 309 -5.25 -14.62 9.44
N GLU A 310 -4.55 -13.55 9.14
CA GLU A 310 -3.12 -13.57 8.84
C GLU A 310 -2.28 -14.16 9.98
N ALA A 311 -2.48 -13.67 11.20
CA ALA A 311 -1.73 -14.13 12.38
C ALA A 311 -1.93 -15.64 12.63
N GLU A 312 -3.16 -16.13 12.52
CA GLU A 312 -3.48 -17.54 12.74
C GLU A 312 -2.85 -18.45 11.67
N ILE A 313 -2.82 -17.99 10.41
CA ILE A 313 -2.24 -18.75 9.30
C ILE A 313 -0.71 -18.80 9.43
N ILE A 314 -0.08 -17.68 9.79
CA ILE A 314 1.37 -17.60 9.98
C ILE A 314 1.82 -18.47 11.17
N GLU A 315 1.09 -18.45 12.26
CA GLU A 315 1.38 -19.29 13.41
C GLU A 315 1.41 -20.79 13.05
N LYS A 316 0.54 -21.19 12.13
CA LYS A 316 0.44 -22.58 11.64
C LYS A 316 1.37 -22.90 10.47
N ALA A 317 2.01 -21.89 9.85
CA ALA A 317 2.84 -22.10 8.65
C ALA A 317 4.08 -22.97 8.88
N GLY A 318 4.58 -23.07 10.11
CA GLY A 318 5.70 -23.92 10.49
C GLY A 318 5.32 -25.35 10.91
N GLN A 319 4.05 -25.72 10.86
CA GLN A 319 3.60 -27.06 11.27
C GLN A 319 3.84 -28.08 10.15
N ARG A 320 4.00 -29.35 10.54
CA ARG A 320 4.27 -30.44 9.61
C ARG A 320 3.23 -30.50 8.49
N GLY A 321 3.70 -30.51 7.23
CA GLY A 321 2.87 -30.58 6.02
C GLY A 321 2.11 -29.31 5.70
N ALA A 322 2.33 -28.21 6.42
CA ALA A 322 1.71 -26.93 6.11
C ALA A 322 2.26 -26.36 4.79
N VAL A 323 1.37 -25.91 3.91
CA VAL A 323 1.74 -25.16 2.70
C VAL A 323 1.07 -23.80 2.75
N THR A 324 1.86 -22.74 2.66
CA THR A 324 1.36 -21.38 2.75
C THR A 324 1.88 -20.57 1.56
N ILE A 325 0.99 -19.94 0.82
CA ILE A 325 1.32 -18.96 -0.21
C ILE A 325 1.17 -17.59 0.40
N ALA A 326 2.20 -16.76 0.36
CA ALA A 326 2.18 -15.41 0.91
C ALA A 326 2.66 -14.38 -0.12
N THR A 327 1.98 -13.24 -0.23
CA THR A 327 2.54 -12.08 -0.91
C THR A 327 3.57 -11.40 -0.02
N ASN A 328 4.48 -10.62 -0.61
CA ASN A 328 5.70 -10.08 0.01
C ASN A 328 5.60 -9.59 1.44
N MET A 329 4.56 -8.84 1.74
CA MET A 329 4.42 -8.14 3.02
C MET A 329 3.59 -8.94 4.04
N ALA A 330 2.96 -10.04 3.62
CA ALA A 330 2.12 -10.84 4.51
C ALA A 330 2.96 -11.54 5.58
N GLY A 331 2.56 -11.38 6.84
CA GLY A 331 3.21 -11.97 8.00
C GLY A 331 4.54 -11.32 8.41
N ARG A 332 4.87 -10.11 7.93
CA ARG A 332 6.03 -9.36 8.42
C ARG A 332 5.88 -9.06 9.91
N GLY A 333 6.98 -9.16 10.67
CA GLY A 333 6.97 -8.97 12.13
C GLY A 333 6.48 -10.19 12.92
N THR A 334 5.89 -11.21 12.27
CA THR A 334 5.43 -12.43 12.93
C THR A 334 6.41 -13.57 12.69
N ASP A 335 6.87 -14.21 13.77
CA ASP A 335 7.78 -15.34 13.70
C ASP A 335 7.04 -16.64 13.36
N ILE A 336 7.66 -17.48 12.49
CA ILE A 336 7.13 -18.78 12.11
C ILE A 336 7.80 -19.84 12.99
N LYS A 337 7.08 -20.33 13.99
CA LYS A 337 7.58 -21.38 14.90
C LYS A 337 7.42 -22.75 14.25
N LEU A 338 8.53 -23.50 14.22
CA LEU A 338 8.51 -24.88 13.72
C LEU A 338 7.76 -25.79 14.70
N GLY A 339 6.95 -26.69 14.14
CA GLY A 339 6.32 -27.76 14.89
C GLY A 339 7.33 -28.82 15.36
N GLU A 340 6.90 -29.71 16.25
CA GLU A 340 7.72 -30.80 16.73
C GLU A 340 8.17 -31.73 15.59
N GLY A 341 9.44 -32.11 15.57
CA GLY A 341 10.02 -32.96 14.54
C GLY A 341 10.19 -32.36 13.16
N VAL A 342 9.91 -31.05 12.99
CA VAL A 342 10.01 -30.38 11.69
C VAL A 342 11.47 -30.04 11.37
N ALA A 343 12.28 -29.75 12.36
CA ALA A 343 13.69 -29.44 12.16
C ALA A 343 14.43 -30.63 11.55
N GLU A 344 14.11 -31.86 11.96
CA GLU A 344 14.74 -33.11 11.52
C GLU A 344 14.42 -33.45 10.05
N ILE A 345 13.28 -32.98 9.54
CA ILE A 345 12.91 -33.17 8.13
C ILE A 345 13.32 -31.99 7.24
N GLY A 346 14.19 -31.12 7.73
CA GLY A 346 14.78 -30.01 6.97
C GLY A 346 14.14 -28.64 7.22
N GLY A 347 13.32 -28.47 8.29
CA GLY A 347 12.74 -27.19 8.70
C GLY A 347 11.79 -26.61 7.69
N LEU A 348 11.60 -25.29 7.73
CA LEU A 348 10.74 -24.56 6.82
C LEU A 348 11.42 -24.36 5.45
N ALA A 349 10.83 -24.90 4.38
CA ALA A 349 11.24 -24.62 3.01
C ALA A 349 10.62 -23.29 2.55
N VAL A 350 11.45 -22.36 2.07
CA VAL A 350 11.00 -21.09 1.50
C VAL A 350 11.27 -21.10 0.00
N ILE A 351 10.23 -20.86 -0.80
CA ILE A 351 10.30 -20.86 -2.27
C ILE A 351 9.80 -19.49 -2.77
N GLY A 352 10.68 -18.68 -3.34
CA GLY A 352 10.29 -17.48 -4.06
C GLY A 352 9.84 -17.80 -5.48
N SER A 353 8.65 -17.37 -5.89
CA SER A 353 8.16 -17.58 -7.26
C SER A 353 8.97 -16.78 -8.29
N GLU A 354 9.54 -15.67 -7.86
CA GLU A 354 10.40 -14.78 -8.65
C GLU A 354 11.18 -13.84 -7.74
N ARG A 355 12.17 -13.13 -8.30
CA ARG A 355 12.88 -12.09 -7.59
C ARG A 355 12.06 -10.83 -7.51
N HIS A 356 12.21 -10.08 -6.42
CA HIS A 356 11.61 -8.78 -6.21
C HIS A 356 12.48 -7.67 -6.79
N GLU A 357 11.92 -6.48 -6.91
CA GLU A 357 12.64 -5.29 -7.37
C GLU A 357 13.82 -4.93 -6.46
N SER A 358 13.68 -5.17 -5.15
CA SER A 358 14.74 -4.94 -4.17
C SER A 358 15.29 -6.25 -3.62
N ARG A 359 16.63 -6.36 -3.57
CA ARG A 359 17.34 -7.46 -2.93
C ARG A 359 17.01 -7.59 -1.44
N ARG A 360 16.67 -6.49 -0.80
CA ARG A 360 16.23 -6.43 0.58
C ARG A 360 14.97 -7.27 0.81
N ILE A 361 13.98 -7.16 -0.06
CA ILE A 361 12.72 -7.93 0.02
C ILE A 361 13.00 -9.42 -0.15
N ASP A 362 13.88 -9.79 -1.07
CA ASP A 362 14.32 -11.19 -1.22
C ASP A 362 14.98 -11.71 0.07
N ASN A 363 15.80 -10.90 0.72
CA ASN A 363 16.45 -11.26 1.99
C ASN A 363 15.42 -11.39 3.13
N GLN A 364 14.38 -10.56 3.15
CA GLN A 364 13.28 -10.70 4.11
C GLN A 364 12.53 -12.03 3.93
N LEU A 365 12.27 -12.42 2.68
CA LEU A 365 11.63 -13.71 2.39
C LEU A 365 12.53 -14.88 2.83
N ARG A 366 13.82 -14.86 2.48
CA ARG A 366 14.79 -15.89 2.91
C ARG A 366 14.91 -15.96 4.42
N GLY A 367 14.92 -14.81 5.09
CA GLY A 367 15.00 -14.68 6.54
C GLY A 367 13.82 -15.26 7.31
N ARG A 368 12.78 -15.78 6.64
CA ARG A 368 11.70 -16.52 7.28
C ARG A 368 12.13 -17.92 7.75
N SER A 369 13.21 -18.44 7.22
CA SER A 369 13.77 -19.76 7.56
C SER A 369 15.17 -19.65 8.15
N GLY A 370 15.56 -20.64 8.96
CA GLY A 370 16.91 -20.74 9.55
C GLY A 370 17.18 -19.82 10.73
N ARG A 371 16.10 -19.39 11.41
CA ARG A 371 16.15 -18.57 12.63
C ARG A 371 16.45 -19.41 13.86
#